data_87fce02f490dd67b41ab5cae1fd71345
#
_entry.id   87fce02f490dd67b41ab5cae1fd71345
#
_cell.length_a   1.000
_cell.length_b   1.000
_cell.length_c   1.000
_cell.angle_alpha   90.00
_cell.angle_beta   90.00
_cell.angle_gamma   90.00
#
_symmetry.space_group_name_H-M   'P 1'
#
loop_
_entity.id
_entity.type
_entity.pdbx_description
1 polymer ?
#
loop_
_entity_poly.entity_id
_entity_poly.type
_entity_poly.pdbx_seq_one_letter_code
_entity_poly.pdbx_strand_id
1 'polypeptide(L)'
;MKNVPSMKNSDAVKDYVLIRPLTRPKTSIFRAVKYVILFLLSVAVLSSVCYAIPSMLGIFSYLPSSVQQWIEENPVWHKVLYSLIWYLVSIMCVARKACIGIIRLYQRYASEFTRRQCLCMPTCSEYSIMCLKKYNLIKAFIKIRKRLFKTCGSFGYIEDWP
;
A
#
# COMPACT_ATOMS: atom_id res chain seq x y z
N MET A 1 2.93 -25.62 -8.60
CA MET A 1 3.60 -24.86 -7.51
C MET A 1 4.70 -25.74 -6.96
N LYS A 2 5.96 -25.46 -7.27
CA LYS A 2 7.11 -26.24 -6.75
C LYS A 2 7.25 -25.90 -5.26
N ASN A 3 7.15 -26.91 -4.41
CA ASN A 3 7.55 -26.83 -3.00
C ASN A 3 9.04 -26.57 -2.96
N VAL A 4 9.42 -25.30 -2.77
CA VAL A 4 10.82 -24.96 -2.47
C VAL A 4 11.02 -25.30 -1.00
N PRO A 5 11.93 -26.24 -0.66
CA PRO A 5 12.17 -26.57 0.73
C PRO A 5 12.69 -25.33 1.46
N SER A 6 12.10 -25.06 2.62
CA SER A 6 12.55 -24.01 3.53
C SER A 6 13.94 -24.36 4.04
N MET A 7 14.98 -23.85 3.39
CA MET A 7 16.36 -23.98 3.87
C MET A 7 16.56 -23.01 5.05
N LYS A 8 16.36 -23.48 6.25
CA LYS A 8 16.85 -22.83 7.47
C LYS A 8 18.36 -22.92 7.50
N ASN A 9 19.05 -21.78 7.59
CA ASN A 9 20.51 -21.68 7.79
C ASN A 9 21.39 -22.40 6.75
N SER A 10 21.16 -22.22 5.46
CA SER A 10 22.10 -22.70 4.47
C SER A 10 23.21 -21.65 4.22
N ASP A 11 24.44 -22.15 4.02
CA ASP A 11 25.57 -21.27 3.64
C ASP A 11 25.25 -20.46 2.38
N ALA A 12 24.47 -21.00 1.45
CA ALA A 12 24.00 -20.31 0.26
C ALA A 12 23.19 -19.05 0.57
N VAL A 13 22.36 -19.03 1.62
CA VAL A 13 21.60 -17.82 2.03
C VAL A 13 22.56 -16.81 2.65
N LYS A 14 23.54 -17.24 3.41
CA LYS A 14 24.58 -16.40 3.98
C LYS A 14 25.40 -15.73 2.88
N ASP A 15 25.86 -16.49 1.90
CA ASP A 15 26.60 -15.97 0.75
C ASP A 15 25.76 -14.98 -0.07
N TYR A 16 24.49 -15.30 -0.33
CA TYR A 16 23.57 -14.37 -0.97
C TYR A 16 23.45 -13.06 -0.20
N VAL A 17 23.28 -13.10 1.11
CA VAL A 17 23.13 -11.88 1.94
C VAL A 17 24.40 -11.04 1.92
N LEU A 18 25.57 -11.64 1.91
CA LEU A 18 26.87 -10.95 1.91
C LEU A 18 27.19 -10.32 0.54
N ILE A 19 26.91 -11.03 -0.55
CA ILE A 19 27.38 -10.65 -1.91
C ILE A 19 26.27 -9.92 -2.70
N ARG A 20 25.00 -9.97 -2.27
CA ARG A 20 23.87 -9.43 -3.03
C ARG A 20 24.07 -7.99 -3.47
N PRO A 21 23.85 -7.65 -4.75
CA PRO A 21 23.88 -6.29 -5.23
C PRO A 21 22.67 -5.53 -4.67
N LEU A 22 22.91 -4.42 -3.98
CA LEU A 22 21.85 -3.54 -3.49
C LEU A 22 21.43 -2.58 -4.62
N THR A 23 20.55 -3.03 -5.52
CA THR A 23 20.02 -2.19 -6.58
C THR A 23 19.21 -1.02 -6.00
N ARG A 24 19.47 0.20 -6.48
CA ARG A 24 18.71 1.41 -6.11
C ARG A 24 17.71 1.73 -7.22
N PRO A 25 16.39 1.66 -6.97
CA PRO A 25 15.40 1.98 -7.98
C PRO A 25 15.47 3.46 -8.38
N LYS A 26 15.24 3.77 -9.68
CA LYS A 26 15.23 5.14 -10.22
C LYS A 26 13.96 5.90 -9.81
N THR A 27 13.69 6.03 -8.51
CA THR A 27 12.57 6.81 -7.97
C THR A 27 13.07 8.12 -7.38
N SER A 28 12.27 9.19 -7.46
CA SER A 28 12.58 10.52 -6.92
C SER A 28 11.47 10.96 -5.98
N ILE A 29 11.82 11.52 -4.82
CA ILE A 29 10.86 12.11 -3.89
C ILE A 29 10.01 13.17 -4.60
N PHE A 30 10.62 14.01 -5.42
CA PHE A 30 9.91 15.05 -6.17
C PHE A 30 8.79 14.47 -7.05
N ARG A 31 9.10 13.37 -7.74
CA ARG A 31 8.12 12.66 -8.56
C ARG A 31 7.02 12.04 -7.70
N ALA A 32 7.36 11.46 -6.55
CA ALA A 32 6.37 10.90 -5.63
C ALA A 32 5.42 11.98 -5.09
N VAL A 33 5.94 13.12 -4.65
CA VAL A 33 5.14 14.27 -4.18
C VAL A 33 4.22 14.79 -5.29
N LYS A 34 4.74 14.95 -6.52
CA LYS A 34 3.91 15.35 -7.68
C LYS A 34 2.72 14.39 -7.88
N TYR A 35 2.95 13.09 -7.83
CA TYR A 35 1.85 12.10 -7.98
C TYR A 35 0.86 12.15 -6.83
N VAL A 36 1.31 12.40 -5.59
CA VAL A 36 0.41 12.58 -4.45
C VAL A 36 -0.48 13.81 -4.65
N ILE A 37 0.09 14.94 -5.03
CA ILE A 37 -0.67 16.17 -5.29
C ILE A 37 -1.69 15.95 -6.42
N LEU A 38 -1.26 15.38 -7.55
CA LEU A 38 -2.16 15.09 -8.66
C LEU A 38 -3.28 14.12 -8.26
N PHE A 39 -2.98 13.14 -7.43
CA PHE A 39 -3.98 12.21 -6.90
C PHE A 39 -5.00 12.93 -6.03
N LEU A 40 -4.56 13.77 -5.08
CA LEU A 40 -5.46 14.54 -4.22
C LEU A 40 -6.38 15.47 -5.04
N LEU A 41 -5.84 16.15 -6.03
CA LEU A 41 -6.61 16.98 -6.94
C LEU A 41 -7.64 16.16 -7.73
N SER A 42 -7.23 15.01 -8.29
CA SER A 42 -8.14 14.15 -9.05
C SER A 42 -9.28 13.61 -8.18
N VAL A 43 -9.02 13.26 -6.93
CA VAL A 43 -10.06 12.81 -5.98
C VAL A 43 -11.02 13.94 -5.64
N ALA A 44 -10.52 15.15 -5.42
CA ALA A 44 -11.35 16.31 -5.13
C ALA A 44 -12.31 16.65 -6.30
N VAL A 45 -11.79 16.63 -7.53
CA VAL A 45 -12.61 16.85 -8.74
C VAL A 45 -13.62 15.70 -8.90
N LEU A 46 -13.20 14.44 -8.78
CA LEU A 46 -14.08 13.29 -8.94
C LEU A 46 -15.20 13.29 -7.89
N SER A 47 -14.89 13.57 -6.63
CA SER A 47 -15.91 13.64 -5.57
C SER A 47 -16.93 14.73 -5.83
N SER A 48 -16.49 15.89 -6.33
CA SER A 48 -17.40 17.00 -6.70
C SER A 48 -18.33 16.64 -7.84
N VAL A 49 -17.80 16.01 -8.90
CA VAL A 49 -18.58 15.55 -10.05
C VAL A 49 -19.56 14.45 -9.65
N CYS A 50 -19.10 13.45 -8.87
CA CYS A 50 -19.93 12.36 -8.39
C CYS A 50 -21.06 12.83 -7.45
N TYR A 51 -20.90 13.97 -6.78
CA TYR A 51 -21.97 14.58 -5.99
C TYR A 51 -22.93 15.38 -6.87
N ALA A 52 -22.39 16.18 -7.79
CA ALA A 52 -23.20 17.07 -8.65
C ALA A 52 -24.15 16.30 -9.57
N ILE A 53 -23.71 15.20 -10.19
CA ILE A 53 -24.52 14.43 -11.12
C ILE A 53 -25.74 13.80 -10.43
N PRO A 54 -25.66 13.04 -9.33
CA PRO A 54 -26.83 12.52 -8.63
C PRO A 54 -27.76 13.59 -8.08
N SER A 55 -27.21 14.72 -7.65
CA SER A 55 -27.99 15.87 -7.19
C SER A 55 -28.82 16.48 -8.31
N MET A 56 -28.23 16.67 -9.51
CA MET A 56 -28.92 17.19 -10.69
C MET A 56 -29.97 16.21 -11.23
N LEU A 57 -29.72 14.92 -11.17
CA LEU A 57 -30.65 13.88 -11.64
C LEU A 57 -31.74 13.54 -10.62
N GLY A 58 -31.74 14.17 -9.46
CA GLY A 58 -32.73 13.91 -8.39
C GLY A 58 -32.61 12.49 -7.80
N ILE A 59 -31.46 11.83 -7.95
CA ILE A 59 -31.27 10.43 -7.48
C ILE A 59 -31.50 10.32 -5.98
N PHE A 60 -31.21 11.37 -5.22
CA PHE A 60 -31.42 11.41 -3.78
C PHE A 60 -32.93 11.34 -3.39
N SER A 61 -33.87 11.65 -4.30
CA SER A 61 -35.30 11.52 -4.05
C SER A 61 -35.80 10.07 -4.04
N TYR A 62 -35.02 9.12 -4.57
CA TYR A 62 -35.33 7.69 -4.49
C TYR A 62 -34.88 7.01 -3.19
N LEU A 63 -34.22 7.75 -2.30
CA LEU A 63 -33.82 7.23 -0.99
C LEU A 63 -35.04 7.14 -0.03
N PRO A 64 -34.96 6.28 1.00
CA PRO A 64 -35.99 6.22 2.04
C PRO A 64 -36.26 7.58 2.67
N SER A 65 -37.51 7.87 3.02
CA SER A 65 -37.94 9.18 3.56
C SER A 65 -37.13 9.63 4.79
N SER A 66 -36.74 8.69 5.65
CA SER A 66 -35.88 8.98 6.81
C SER A 66 -34.50 9.52 6.43
N VAL A 67 -33.93 9.03 5.31
CA VAL A 67 -32.64 9.50 4.81
C VAL A 67 -32.79 10.86 4.12
N GLN A 68 -33.88 11.05 3.38
CA GLN A 68 -34.16 12.35 2.75
C GLN A 68 -34.31 13.45 3.80
N GLN A 69 -35.09 13.21 4.84
CA GLN A 69 -35.27 14.15 5.94
C GLN A 69 -33.94 14.48 6.62
N TRP A 70 -33.10 13.47 6.87
CA TRP A 70 -31.76 13.71 7.44
C TRP A 70 -30.85 14.56 6.53
N ILE A 71 -30.92 14.35 5.20
CA ILE A 71 -30.17 15.15 4.21
C ILE A 71 -30.62 16.61 4.23
N GLU A 72 -31.91 16.84 4.31
CA GLU A 72 -32.51 18.21 4.37
C GLU A 72 -32.15 18.93 5.66
N GLU A 73 -32.19 18.24 6.79
CA GLU A 73 -31.81 18.79 8.10
C GLU A 73 -30.31 19.05 8.22
N ASN A 74 -29.47 18.28 7.51
CA ASN A 74 -28.00 18.31 7.65
C ASN A 74 -27.26 18.48 6.31
N PRO A 75 -27.49 19.55 5.54
CA PRO A 75 -26.95 19.69 4.17
C PRO A 75 -25.42 19.75 4.11
N VAL A 76 -24.77 20.29 5.15
CA VAL A 76 -23.29 20.36 5.22
C VAL A 76 -22.71 18.99 5.54
N TRP A 77 -23.24 18.33 6.57
CA TRP A 77 -22.76 17.02 7.01
C TRP A 77 -22.94 15.93 5.95
N HIS A 78 -24.04 15.97 5.22
CA HIS A 78 -24.28 15.05 4.09
C HIS A 78 -23.18 15.20 3.02
N LYS A 79 -22.83 16.42 2.62
CA LYS A 79 -21.75 16.67 1.64
C LYS A 79 -20.39 16.19 2.15
N VAL A 80 -20.08 16.46 3.42
CA VAL A 80 -18.85 16.04 4.08
C VAL A 80 -18.76 14.51 4.13
N LEU A 81 -19.83 13.84 4.56
CA LEU A 81 -19.86 12.38 4.67
C LEU A 81 -19.71 11.71 3.29
N TYR A 82 -20.41 12.22 2.28
CA TYR A 82 -20.33 11.73 0.91
C TYR A 82 -18.91 11.88 0.33
N SER A 83 -18.30 13.05 0.50
CA SER A 83 -16.94 13.28 0.04
C SER A 83 -15.92 12.41 0.79
N LEU A 84 -16.12 12.19 2.09
CA LEU A 84 -15.28 11.29 2.90
C LEU A 84 -15.33 9.85 2.41
N ILE A 85 -16.52 9.32 2.10
CA ILE A 85 -16.70 7.97 1.56
C ILE A 85 -15.94 7.83 0.23
N TRP A 86 -16.09 8.77 -0.68
CA TRP A 86 -15.37 8.75 -1.96
C TRP A 86 -13.86 8.85 -1.79
N TYR A 87 -13.42 9.64 -0.81
CA TYR A 87 -12.01 9.76 -0.47
C TYR A 87 -11.43 8.42 0.03
N LEU A 88 -12.15 7.76 0.93
CA LEU A 88 -11.75 6.44 1.45
C LEU A 88 -11.72 5.37 0.34
N VAL A 89 -12.71 5.33 -0.54
CA VAL A 89 -12.73 4.40 -1.68
C VAL A 89 -11.52 4.64 -2.60
N SER A 90 -11.23 5.89 -2.91
CA SER A 90 -10.09 6.26 -3.75
C SER A 90 -8.75 5.89 -3.13
N ILE A 91 -8.58 6.11 -1.82
CA ILE A 91 -7.40 5.68 -1.07
C ILE A 91 -7.24 4.16 -1.17
N MET A 92 -8.30 3.39 -0.95
CA MET A 92 -8.23 1.93 -1.03
C MET A 92 -7.80 1.44 -2.42
N CYS A 93 -8.25 2.07 -3.49
CA CYS A 93 -7.86 1.74 -4.86
C CYS A 93 -6.37 2.00 -5.14
N VAL A 94 -5.82 3.06 -4.56
CA VAL A 94 -4.42 3.48 -4.82
C VAL A 94 -3.44 2.96 -3.77
N ALA A 95 -3.93 2.56 -2.59
CA ALA A 95 -3.10 2.15 -1.44
C ALA A 95 -2.01 1.12 -1.81
N ARG A 96 -2.33 0.13 -2.65
CA ARG A 96 -1.35 -0.87 -3.10
C ARG A 96 -0.17 -0.24 -3.85
N LYS A 97 -0.45 0.65 -4.78
CA LYS A 97 0.61 1.34 -5.57
C LYS A 97 1.40 2.29 -4.69
N ALA A 98 0.72 2.99 -3.77
CA ALA A 98 1.35 3.88 -2.81
C ALA A 98 2.31 3.13 -1.88
N CYS A 99 1.88 2.00 -1.30
CA CYS A 99 2.74 1.16 -0.46
C CYS A 99 3.99 0.66 -1.22
N ILE A 100 3.84 0.19 -2.46
CA ILE A 100 4.98 -0.20 -3.30
C ILE A 100 5.90 1.00 -3.55
N GLY A 101 5.34 2.18 -3.80
CA GLY A 101 6.09 3.43 -3.97
C GLY A 101 6.92 3.80 -2.75
N ILE A 102 6.33 3.74 -1.55
CA ILE A 102 7.01 4.00 -0.28
C ILE A 102 8.17 3.02 -0.06
N ILE A 103 7.95 1.72 -0.31
CA ILE A 103 9.01 0.71 -0.17
C ILE A 103 10.15 0.98 -1.16
N ARG A 104 9.85 1.39 -2.40
CA ARG A 104 10.87 1.76 -3.39
C ARG A 104 11.64 3.02 -2.99
N LEU A 105 10.98 4.01 -2.38
CA LEU A 105 11.65 5.19 -1.82
C LEU A 105 12.60 4.78 -0.69
N TYR A 106 12.15 3.91 0.20
CA TYR A 106 13.03 3.32 1.22
C TYR A 106 14.25 2.63 0.57
N GLN A 107 14.06 1.77 -0.43
CA GLN A 107 15.17 1.08 -1.12
C GLN A 107 16.15 2.05 -1.77
N ARG A 108 15.70 3.24 -2.18
CA ARG A 108 16.57 4.26 -2.79
C ARG A 108 17.36 5.06 -1.77
N TYR A 109 16.69 5.53 -0.71
CA TYR A 109 17.24 6.51 0.22
C TYR A 109 17.81 5.91 1.50
N ALA A 110 17.43 4.69 1.87
CA ALA A 110 18.02 4.01 3.01
C ALA A 110 19.50 3.73 2.79
N SER A 111 20.29 3.88 3.85
CA SER A 111 21.72 3.59 3.82
C SER A 111 21.99 2.11 3.48
N GLU A 112 23.14 1.82 2.90
CA GLU A 112 23.52 0.42 2.64
C GLU A 112 23.64 -0.39 3.92
N PHE A 113 24.14 0.24 4.98
CA PHE A 113 24.23 -0.37 6.29
C PHE A 113 22.85 -0.87 6.76
N THR A 114 21.83 -0.01 6.77
CA THR A 114 20.46 -0.38 7.17
C THR A 114 19.89 -1.50 6.28
N ARG A 115 20.14 -1.44 4.97
CA ARG A 115 19.65 -2.45 4.03
C ARG A 115 20.36 -3.81 4.15
N ARG A 116 21.64 -3.81 4.55
CA ARG A 116 22.42 -5.04 4.78
C ARG A 116 22.10 -5.73 6.10
N GLN A 117 21.47 -5.05 7.05
CA GLN A 117 21.00 -5.68 8.30
C GLN A 117 19.92 -6.75 8.09
N CYS A 118 19.28 -6.76 6.93
CA CYS A 118 18.27 -7.78 6.63
C CYS A 118 18.93 -9.10 6.26
N LEU A 119 18.80 -10.13 7.11
CA LEU A 119 19.39 -11.46 6.93
C LEU A 119 18.49 -12.43 6.15
N CYS A 120 17.46 -11.92 5.49
CA CYS A 120 16.47 -12.73 4.79
C CYS A 120 16.70 -12.75 3.28
N MET A 121 16.37 -13.87 2.64
CA MET A 121 16.30 -14.06 1.20
C MET A 121 14.85 -14.37 0.77
N PRO A 122 14.23 -13.57 -0.09
CA PRO A 122 14.61 -12.21 -0.51
C PRO A 122 14.58 -11.23 0.64
N THR A 123 15.08 -9.99 0.43
CA THR A 123 15.06 -8.97 1.48
C THR A 123 13.63 -8.64 1.93
N CYS A 124 13.45 -8.16 3.16
CA CYS A 124 12.11 -7.81 3.67
C CYS A 124 11.39 -6.80 2.79
N SER A 125 12.11 -5.86 2.19
CA SER A 125 11.53 -4.88 1.24
C SER A 125 11.09 -5.52 -0.08
N GLU A 126 11.88 -6.44 -0.64
CA GLU A 126 11.52 -7.19 -1.85
C GLU A 126 10.35 -8.12 -1.60
N TYR A 127 10.37 -8.85 -0.49
CA TYR A 127 9.25 -9.69 -0.07
C TYR A 127 7.95 -8.88 0.07
N SER A 128 8.02 -7.70 0.69
CA SER A 128 6.87 -6.83 0.84
C SER A 128 6.29 -6.39 -0.51
N ILE A 129 7.13 -6.04 -1.48
CA ILE A 129 6.69 -5.71 -2.85
C ILE A 129 6.05 -6.93 -3.53
N MET A 130 6.63 -8.13 -3.36
CA MET A 130 6.07 -9.37 -3.91
C MET A 130 4.73 -9.71 -3.29
N CYS A 131 4.59 -9.58 -1.97
CA CYS A 131 3.31 -9.77 -1.27
C CYS A 131 2.23 -8.80 -1.78
N LEU A 132 2.55 -7.51 -1.91
CA LEU A 132 1.62 -6.50 -2.41
C LEU A 132 1.22 -6.72 -3.86
N LYS A 133 2.06 -7.37 -4.67
CA LYS A 133 1.72 -7.74 -6.05
C LYS A 133 0.87 -9.01 -6.13
N LYS A 134 1.12 -10.00 -5.27
CA LYS A 134 0.55 -11.36 -5.36
C LYS A 134 -0.79 -11.48 -4.61
N TYR A 135 -0.93 -10.80 -3.47
CA TYR A 135 -2.08 -10.94 -2.58
C TYR A 135 -2.94 -9.68 -2.51
N ASN A 136 -4.17 -9.84 -1.98
CA ASN A 136 -5.01 -8.71 -1.59
C ASN A 136 -4.34 -7.91 -0.47
N LEU A 137 -4.64 -6.61 -0.38
CA LEU A 137 -3.97 -5.68 0.52
C LEU A 137 -3.91 -6.20 1.96
N ILE A 138 -5.03 -6.67 2.50
CA ILE A 138 -5.14 -7.19 3.87
C ILE A 138 -4.22 -8.40 4.08
N LYS A 139 -4.30 -9.41 3.19
CA LYS A 139 -3.43 -10.60 3.26
C LYS A 139 -1.95 -10.26 3.11
N ALA A 140 -1.63 -9.30 2.23
CA ALA A 140 -0.26 -8.82 2.06
C ALA A 140 0.27 -8.19 3.36
N PHE A 141 -0.50 -7.32 4.01
CA PHE A 141 -0.10 -6.70 5.29
C PHE A 141 0.09 -7.72 6.41
N ILE A 142 -0.80 -8.71 6.53
CA ILE A 142 -0.65 -9.78 7.53
C ILE A 142 0.67 -10.54 7.32
N LYS A 143 0.98 -10.92 6.07
CA LYS A 143 2.22 -11.63 5.74
C LYS A 143 3.47 -10.76 5.99
N ILE A 144 3.44 -9.51 5.56
CA ILE A 144 4.52 -8.54 5.78
C ILE A 144 4.77 -8.34 7.28
N ARG A 145 3.70 -8.11 8.06
CA ARG A 145 3.80 -7.98 9.52
C ARG A 145 4.39 -9.23 10.17
N LYS A 146 3.90 -10.43 9.80
CA LYS A 146 4.43 -11.70 10.32
C LYS A 146 5.92 -11.81 10.06
N ARG A 147 6.37 -11.46 8.85
CA ARG A 147 7.78 -11.52 8.50
C ARG A 147 8.63 -10.50 9.27
N LEU A 148 8.20 -9.25 9.33
CA LEU A 148 8.94 -8.18 9.99
C LEU A 148 9.10 -8.42 11.50
N PHE A 149 8.04 -8.87 12.18
CA PHE A 149 8.02 -8.99 13.64
C PHE A 149 8.35 -10.38 14.17
N LYS A 150 8.13 -11.44 13.40
CA LYS A 150 8.34 -12.81 13.88
C LYS A 150 9.52 -13.52 13.21
N THR A 151 9.89 -13.13 12.00
CA THR A 151 10.88 -13.89 11.22
C THR A 151 12.17 -13.10 11.03
N CYS A 152 12.10 -11.79 10.76
CA CYS A 152 13.27 -10.97 10.53
C CYS A 152 13.98 -10.63 11.85
N GLY A 153 15.28 -10.95 11.95
CA GLY A 153 16.10 -10.63 13.12
C GLY A 153 16.07 -11.65 14.24
N SER A 154 15.17 -12.66 14.21
CA SER A 154 15.04 -13.62 15.32
C SER A 154 15.88 -14.89 15.19
N PHE A 155 16.26 -15.31 13.98
CA PHE A 155 16.79 -16.67 13.73
C PHE A 155 17.97 -16.77 12.75
N GLY A 156 18.67 -15.68 12.47
CA GLY A 156 19.80 -15.71 11.54
C GLY A 156 19.36 -15.64 10.06
N TYR A 157 20.07 -16.33 9.18
CA TYR A 157 19.79 -16.32 7.73
C TYR A 157 18.58 -17.18 7.39
N ILE A 158 17.56 -16.58 6.75
CA ILE A 158 16.30 -17.26 6.45
C ILE A 158 15.92 -17.05 5.00
N GLU A 159 15.55 -18.15 4.33
CA GLU A 159 14.88 -18.12 3.03
C GLU A 159 13.37 -18.28 3.22
N ASP A 160 12.60 -17.29 2.76
CA ASP A 160 11.13 -17.30 2.84
C ASP A 160 10.54 -16.53 1.66
N TRP A 161 9.78 -17.20 0.82
CA TRP A 161 9.12 -16.66 -0.35
C TRP A 161 7.62 -16.48 -0.11
N PRO A 162 6.97 -15.43 -0.68
CA PRO A 162 5.55 -15.14 -0.47
C PRO A 162 4.60 -16.09 -1.22
#